data_6298a8642ea185a78c72d821d9638933
#
_entry.id   6298a8642ea185a78c72d821d9638933
#
_cell.length_a   1.000
_cell.length_b   1.000
_cell.length_c   1.000
_cell.angle_alpha   90.00
_cell.angle_beta   90.00
_cell.angle_gamma   90.00
#
_symmetry.space_group_name_H-M   'P 1'
#
loop_
_entity.id
_entity.type
_entity.pdbx_description
1 polymer ?
#
loop_
_entity_poly.entity_id
_entity_poly.type
_entity_poly.pdbx_seq_one_letter_code
_entity_poly.pdbx_strand_id
1 'polypeptide(L)'
;MSLRIATGTDGSVKERKGLKRKFKAYAGLAFGLILIAGLFAGCGKKDTADADVDLSIFAAKSLNGVMDEICAAYTRAHPNVNFRNNYDSSGTLMAQIKEGAKCNIFFSAGVAQMDELQNGYDGGSVVDGTRVDLLNNQVCLVTYKNSGTAVTGFADISKAKNMALADGTVPVGQYTRAEI
;
A
#
# COMPACT_ATOMS: atom_id res chain seq x y z
N MET A 1 3.17 -1.04 24.34
CA MET A 1 4.53 -1.57 24.60
C MET A 1 5.53 -0.64 23.95
N SER A 2 6.18 0.18 24.76
CA SER A 2 7.01 1.30 24.28
C SER A 2 8.46 0.83 24.09
N LEU A 3 8.99 0.93 22.86
CA LEU A 3 10.39 0.60 22.57
C LEU A 3 11.25 1.84 22.81
N ARG A 4 12.05 1.82 23.87
CA ARG A 4 13.09 2.83 24.11
C ARG A 4 14.41 2.31 23.54
N ILE A 5 14.99 3.09 22.61
CA ILE A 5 16.36 2.87 22.15
C ILE A 5 17.29 3.62 23.10
N ALA A 6 18.17 2.88 23.76
CA ALA A 6 19.24 3.45 24.58
C ALA A 6 20.51 3.60 23.73
N THR A 7 21.00 4.82 23.56
CA THR A 7 22.34 5.11 23.04
C THR A 7 23.31 5.17 24.21
N GLY A 8 24.23 4.21 24.25
CA GLY A 8 25.36 4.25 25.18
C GLY A 8 26.56 4.87 24.51
N THR A 9 27.02 5.99 25.04
CA THR A 9 28.35 6.55 24.78
C THR A 9 29.17 6.40 26.04
N ASP A 10 30.23 5.61 25.98
CA ASP A 10 31.31 5.71 26.96
C ASP A 10 32.61 5.98 26.20
N GLY A 11 33.15 7.17 26.41
CA GLY A 11 34.39 7.69 25.81
C GLY A 11 35.39 8.00 26.87
N SER A 12 36.35 7.14 27.03
CA SER A 12 37.52 7.37 27.90
C SER A 12 38.52 8.35 27.24
N VAL A 13 38.66 9.51 27.86
CA VAL A 13 39.66 10.52 27.53
C VAL A 13 41.00 10.12 28.16
N LYS A 14 42.05 10.00 27.35
CA LYS A 14 43.43 9.93 27.84
C LYS A 14 44.24 11.11 27.31
N GLU A 15 44.51 12.01 28.24
CA GLU A 15 45.33 13.22 28.12
C GLU A 15 46.78 12.88 27.76
N ARG A 16 47.35 13.52 26.76
CA ARG A 16 48.81 13.66 26.62
C ARG A 16 49.17 15.10 26.39
N LYS A 17 49.83 15.67 27.43
CA LYS A 17 50.48 16.98 27.39
C LYS A 17 51.81 16.93 26.62
N GLY A 18 52.07 17.97 25.86
CA GLY A 18 53.41 18.54 25.70
C GLY A 18 54.13 18.28 24.38
N LEU A 19 54.05 19.18 23.44
CA LEU A 19 55.29 19.70 22.84
C LEU A 19 55.05 21.10 22.24
N LYS A 20 55.45 22.13 22.94
CA LYS A 20 55.60 23.50 22.42
C LYS A 20 56.93 23.56 21.68
N ARG A 21 57.01 24.07 20.47
CA ARG A 21 57.81 25.21 20.05
C ARG A 21 58.03 25.31 18.55
N LYS A 22 57.71 26.49 18.03
CA LYS A 22 58.34 27.14 16.89
C LYS A 22 58.07 26.61 15.49
N PHE A 23 56.95 27.04 14.90
CA PHE A 23 56.89 27.41 13.48
C PHE A 23 55.92 28.59 13.34
N LYS A 24 56.39 29.80 13.63
CA LYS A 24 55.75 31.04 13.20
C LYS A 24 56.35 31.39 11.85
N ALA A 25 55.51 31.70 10.89
CA ALA A 25 55.68 32.67 9.85
C ALA A 25 55.36 32.31 8.40
N TYR A 26 54.99 31.07 8.06
CA TYR A 26 54.58 30.80 6.66
C TYR A 26 53.22 30.09 6.53
N ALA A 27 52.45 29.98 7.60
CA ALA A 27 51.15 29.31 7.60
C ALA A 27 49.96 30.23 7.22
N GLY A 28 50.17 31.51 7.08
CA GLY A 28 49.09 32.49 6.85
C GLY A 28 48.65 32.63 5.39
N LEU A 29 49.55 32.37 4.42
CA LEU A 29 49.22 32.56 3.00
C LEU A 29 48.67 31.31 2.33
N ALA A 30 49.01 30.10 2.83
CA ALA A 30 48.50 28.86 2.29
C ALA A 30 47.08 28.51 2.79
N PHE A 31 46.68 29.02 3.97
CA PHE A 31 45.36 28.77 4.55
C PHE A 31 44.28 29.64 3.91
N GLY A 32 44.60 30.80 3.36
CA GLY A 32 43.67 31.68 2.66
C GLY A 32 43.22 31.16 1.28
N LEU A 33 44.06 30.42 0.59
CA LEU A 33 43.78 29.89 -0.76
C LEU A 33 42.96 28.58 -0.72
N ILE A 34 43.04 27.83 0.37
CA ILE A 34 42.24 26.59 0.54
C ILE A 34 40.80 26.89 0.94
N LEU A 35 40.52 27.99 1.63
CA LEU A 35 39.19 28.42 2.03
C LEU A 35 38.35 28.97 0.87
N ILE A 36 38.96 29.48 -0.21
CA ILE A 36 38.23 29.99 -1.39
C ILE A 36 37.91 28.86 -2.37
N ALA A 37 38.71 27.79 -2.44
CA ALA A 37 38.42 26.62 -3.27
C ALA A 37 37.31 25.70 -2.68
N GLY A 38 37.01 25.81 -1.39
CA GLY A 38 35.95 25.01 -0.71
C GLY A 38 34.53 25.55 -0.90
N LEU A 39 34.35 26.77 -1.42
CA LEU A 39 33.02 27.39 -1.56
C LEU A 39 32.34 27.10 -2.90
N PHE A 40 33.01 26.44 -3.85
CA PHE A 40 32.42 26.06 -5.15
C PHE A 40 32.13 24.56 -5.31
N ALA A 41 32.39 23.75 -4.29
CA ALA A 41 32.10 22.31 -4.34
C ALA A 41 30.99 21.96 -3.36
N GLY A 42 29.75 22.44 -3.61
CA GLY A 42 28.71 22.13 -2.63
C GLY A 42 27.30 22.50 -2.97
N CYS A 43 26.90 22.39 -4.23
CA CYS A 43 25.48 22.22 -4.58
C CYS A 43 25.34 21.13 -5.64
N GLY A 44 25.93 19.98 -5.38
CA GLY A 44 25.37 18.75 -5.90
C GLY A 44 24.07 18.54 -5.13
N LYS A 45 22.89 18.79 -5.75
CA LYS A 45 21.68 18.08 -5.36
C LYS A 45 22.12 16.62 -5.23
N LYS A 46 22.19 16.11 -4.01
CA LYS A 46 21.96 14.69 -3.81
C LYS A 46 20.54 14.50 -4.29
N ASP A 47 20.37 14.02 -5.51
CA ASP A 47 19.24 13.23 -5.85
C ASP A 47 19.33 12.05 -4.89
N THR A 48 18.65 12.17 -3.76
CA THR A 48 18.29 11.02 -2.95
C THR A 48 17.35 10.27 -3.88
N ALA A 49 17.89 9.32 -4.64
CA ALA A 49 17.06 8.34 -5.31
C ALA A 49 16.13 7.84 -4.21
N ASP A 50 14.83 8.10 -4.36
CA ASP A 50 13.85 7.63 -3.39
C ASP A 50 14.06 6.14 -3.23
N ALA A 51 14.16 5.68 -1.97
CA ALA A 51 14.38 4.27 -1.69
C ALA A 51 13.27 3.44 -2.35
N ASP A 52 13.63 2.26 -2.85
CA ASP A 52 12.66 1.33 -3.42
C ASP A 52 11.57 0.99 -2.40
N VAL A 53 10.32 1.10 -2.80
CA VAL A 53 9.14 0.84 -2.00
C VAL A 53 8.36 -0.32 -2.60
N ASP A 54 8.21 -1.41 -1.83
CA ASP A 54 7.36 -2.55 -2.19
C ASP A 54 5.97 -2.37 -1.57
N LEU A 55 4.94 -2.24 -2.39
CA LEU A 55 3.53 -2.15 -1.98
C LEU A 55 2.78 -3.43 -2.37
N SER A 56 2.24 -4.10 -1.36
CA SER A 56 1.36 -5.25 -1.53
C SER A 56 -0.09 -4.79 -1.58
N ILE A 57 -0.75 -4.98 -2.72
CA ILE A 57 -2.16 -4.62 -2.94
C ILE A 57 -2.99 -5.90 -3.02
N PHE A 58 -3.98 -6.02 -2.14
CA PHE A 58 -5.01 -7.03 -2.23
C PHE A 58 -6.27 -6.39 -2.81
N ALA A 59 -6.78 -6.90 -3.91
CA ALA A 59 -7.95 -6.31 -4.56
C ALA A 59 -8.94 -7.38 -5.02
N ALA A 60 -10.21 -7.08 -4.88
CA ALA A 60 -11.27 -7.94 -5.41
C ALA A 60 -11.00 -8.27 -6.88
N LYS A 61 -11.18 -9.53 -7.26
CA LYS A 61 -10.82 -10.06 -8.58
C LYS A 61 -11.44 -9.29 -9.75
N SER A 62 -12.61 -8.69 -9.56
CA SER A 62 -13.27 -7.84 -10.56
C SER A 62 -12.48 -6.55 -10.88
N LEU A 63 -11.53 -6.17 -10.04
CA LEU A 63 -10.72 -4.96 -10.20
C LEU A 63 -9.38 -5.22 -10.89
N ASN A 64 -9.01 -6.48 -11.22
CA ASN A 64 -7.67 -6.81 -11.68
C ASN A 64 -7.21 -5.96 -12.86
N GLY A 65 -8.00 -5.85 -13.92
CA GLY A 65 -7.61 -5.10 -15.12
C GLY A 65 -7.35 -3.62 -14.83
N VAL A 66 -8.28 -2.96 -14.13
CA VAL A 66 -8.14 -1.53 -13.81
C VAL A 66 -7.00 -1.28 -12.81
N MET A 67 -6.77 -2.17 -11.87
CA MET A 67 -5.68 -2.04 -10.90
C MET A 67 -4.31 -2.19 -11.57
N ASP A 68 -4.17 -3.11 -12.52
CA ASP A 68 -2.93 -3.26 -13.27
C ASP A 68 -2.61 -2.00 -14.09
N GLU A 69 -3.62 -1.37 -14.70
CA GLU A 69 -3.47 -0.10 -15.41
C GLU A 69 -3.08 1.05 -14.46
N ILE A 70 -3.72 1.15 -13.29
CA ILE A 70 -3.41 2.16 -12.27
C ILE A 70 -1.98 1.97 -11.77
N CYS A 71 -1.59 0.74 -11.39
CA CYS A 71 -0.24 0.45 -10.93
C CYS A 71 0.81 0.80 -11.99
N ALA A 72 0.58 0.42 -13.25
CA ALA A 72 1.47 0.76 -14.35
C ALA A 72 1.56 2.28 -14.59
N ALA A 73 0.46 3.02 -14.45
CA ALA A 73 0.46 4.47 -14.56
C ALA A 73 1.24 5.12 -13.40
N TYR A 74 1.05 4.62 -12.19
CA TYR A 74 1.75 5.11 -11.00
C TYR A 74 3.26 4.88 -11.07
N THR A 75 3.69 3.66 -11.46
CA THR A 75 5.11 3.31 -11.59
C THR A 75 5.83 4.17 -12.64
N ARG A 76 5.13 4.62 -13.71
CA ARG A 76 5.74 5.56 -14.67
C ARG A 76 6.11 6.91 -14.04
N ALA A 77 5.32 7.37 -13.06
CA ALA A 77 5.57 8.62 -12.34
C ALA A 77 6.49 8.42 -11.11
N HIS A 78 6.50 7.20 -10.56
CA HIS A 78 7.23 6.82 -9.34
C HIS A 78 7.99 5.50 -9.57
N PRO A 79 9.10 5.52 -10.32
CA PRO A 79 9.81 4.31 -10.76
C PRO A 79 10.43 3.50 -9.61
N ASN A 80 10.55 4.10 -8.43
CA ASN A 80 11.01 3.44 -7.19
C ASN A 80 9.91 2.64 -6.47
N VAL A 81 8.64 2.65 -6.97
CA VAL A 81 7.53 1.93 -6.36
C VAL A 81 7.25 0.65 -7.13
N ASN A 82 7.32 -0.47 -6.43
CA ASN A 82 7.04 -1.80 -6.93
C ASN A 82 5.74 -2.32 -6.36
N PHE A 83 4.82 -2.75 -7.21
CA PHE A 83 3.54 -3.31 -6.79
C PHE A 83 3.56 -4.84 -6.80
N ARG A 84 3.00 -5.44 -5.74
CA ARG A 84 2.73 -6.88 -5.61
C ARG A 84 1.23 -7.07 -5.45
N ASN A 85 0.57 -7.31 -6.57
CA ASN A 85 -0.90 -7.42 -6.59
C ASN A 85 -1.34 -8.87 -6.32
N ASN A 86 -2.37 -9.01 -5.47
CA ASN A 86 -3.05 -10.28 -5.20
C ASN A 86 -4.56 -10.09 -5.48
N TYR A 87 -5.10 -10.89 -6.39
CA TYR A 87 -6.48 -10.78 -6.84
C TYR A 87 -7.27 -12.05 -6.52
N ASP A 88 -8.27 -11.92 -5.65
CA ASP A 88 -9.20 -13.01 -5.31
C ASP A 88 -10.54 -12.44 -4.85
N SER A 89 -11.44 -13.29 -4.36
CA SER A 89 -12.65 -12.81 -3.69
C SER A 89 -12.28 -11.99 -2.45
N SER A 90 -13.08 -10.97 -2.13
CA SER A 90 -12.83 -10.15 -0.95
C SER A 90 -12.81 -10.96 0.34
N GLY A 91 -13.62 -12.02 0.42
CA GLY A 91 -13.62 -12.94 1.56
C GLY A 91 -12.33 -13.74 1.70
N THR A 92 -11.80 -14.27 0.59
CA THR A 92 -10.50 -14.98 0.58
C THR A 92 -9.37 -14.06 0.98
N LEU A 93 -9.33 -12.85 0.41
CA LEU A 93 -8.29 -11.86 0.73
C LEU A 93 -8.35 -11.42 2.20
N MET A 94 -9.56 -11.20 2.73
CA MET A 94 -9.76 -10.91 4.15
C MET A 94 -9.22 -12.04 5.03
N ALA A 95 -9.51 -13.30 4.69
CA ALA A 95 -8.99 -14.45 5.45
C ALA A 95 -7.47 -14.47 5.45
N GLN A 96 -6.83 -14.26 4.30
CA GLN A 96 -5.36 -14.17 4.21
C GLN A 96 -4.79 -13.05 5.08
N ILE A 97 -5.44 -11.88 5.13
CA ILE A 97 -5.03 -10.76 6.00
C ILE A 97 -5.12 -11.16 7.48
N LYS A 98 -6.22 -11.80 7.87
CA LYS A 98 -6.43 -12.32 9.25
C LYS A 98 -5.39 -13.38 9.62
N GLU A 99 -4.90 -14.15 8.66
CA GLU A 99 -3.82 -15.13 8.82
C GLU A 99 -2.41 -14.49 8.82
N GLY A 100 -2.32 -13.17 8.70
CA GLY A 100 -1.06 -12.43 8.77
C GLY A 100 -0.37 -12.17 7.44
N ALA A 101 -1.05 -12.34 6.31
CA ALA A 101 -0.50 -11.97 5.00
C ALA A 101 -0.21 -10.46 4.96
N LYS A 102 0.99 -10.11 4.47
CA LYS A 102 1.38 -8.69 4.32
C LYS A 102 0.50 -8.03 3.25
N CYS A 103 -0.32 -7.08 3.67
CA CYS A 103 -1.16 -6.25 2.82
C CYS A 103 -0.98 -4.78 3.21
N ASN A 104 -0.62 -3.94 2.26
CA ASN A 104 -0.49 -2.50 2.49
C ASN A 104 -1.78 -1.77 2.13
N ILE A 105 -2.49 -2.22 1.07
CA ILE A 105 -3.74 -1.62 0.61
C ILE A 105 -4.71 -2.75 0.26
N PHE A 106 -5.94 -2.70 0.79
CA PHE A 106 -7.00 -3.65 0.50
C PHE A 106 -8.17 -2.97 -0.20
N PHE A 107 -8.51 -3.44 -1.39
CA PHE A 107 -9.71 -3.04 -2.14
C PHE A 107 -10.77 -4.13 -2.07
N SER A 108 -11.71 -3.97 -1.17
CA SER A 108 -12.83 -4.89 -1.00
C SER A 108 -14.02 -4.50 -1.89
N ALA A 109 -14.66 -5.49 -2.53
CA ALA A 109 -15.94 -5.30 -3.20
C ALA A 109 -17.14 -5.38 -2.22
N GLY A 110 -16.90 -5.71 -0.96
CA GLY A 110 -17.94 -5.84 0.05
C GLY A 110 -17.61 -5.04 1.31
N VAL A 111 -18.63 -4.37 1.84
CA VAL A 111 -18.53 -3.58 3.08
C VAL A 111 -18.28 -4.50 4.28
N ALA A 112 -18.95 -5.66 4.34
CA ALA A 112 -18.85 -6.59 5.46
C ALA A 112 -17.41 -7.07 5.73
N GLN A 113 -16.61 -7.29 4.66
CA GLN A 113 -15.21 -7.69 4.80
C GLN A 113 -14.34 -6.57 5.40
N MET A 114 -14.65 -5.34 5.07
CA MET A 114 -13.95 -4.17 5.67
C MET A 114 -14.36 -3.98 7.12
N ASP A 115 -15.65 -4.14 7.44
CA ASP A 115 -16.17 -4.05 8.82
C ASP A 115 -15.53 -5.12 9.71
N GLU A 116 -15.38 -6.34 9.19
CA GLU A 116 -14.74 -7.44 9.89
C GLU A 116 -13.26 -7.16 10.19
N LEU A 117 -12.51 -6.63 9.23
CA LEU A 117 -11.11 -6.25 9.43
C LEU A 117 -10.93 -5.06 10.37
N GLN A 118 -11.89 -4.14 10.38
CA GLN A 118 -11.83 -2.94 11.19
C GLN A 118 -12.24 -3.18 12.64
N ASN A 119 -13.33 -3.95 12.84
CA ASN A 119 -14.01 -4.05 14.13
C ASN A 119 -14.08 -5.46 14.70
N GLY A 120 -13.98 -6.49 13.86
CA GLY A 120 -14.25 -7.88 14.21
C GLY A 120 -13.02 -8.72 14.49
N TYR A 121 -11.82 -8.15 14.39
CA TYR A 121 -10.56 -8.87 14.58
C TYR A 121 -9.72 -8.21 15.67
N ASP A 122 -9.09 -9.04 16.50
CA ASP A 122 -8.33 -8.63 17.69
C ASP A 122 -7.25 -7.59 17.34
N GLY A 123 -7.49 -6.32 17.71
CA GLY A 123 -6.59 -5.21 17.45
C GLY A 123 -6.80 -4.46 16.13
N GLY A 124 -7.75 -4.89 15.28
CA GLY A 124 -8.02 -4.27 13.98
C GLY A 124 -6.84 -4.33 13.01
N SER A 125 -7.10 -4.65 11.76
CA SER A 125 -6.06 -4.67 10.70
C SER A 125 -6.04 -3.38 9.88
N VAL A 126 -7.03 -2.52 10.04
CA VAL A 126 -7.18 -1.26 9.30
C VAL A 126 -6.64 -0.12 10.14
N VAL A 127 -5.74 0.66 9.59
CA VAL A 127 -5.21 1.86 10.25
C VAL A 127 -6.33 2.89 10.39
N ASP A 128 -6.51 3.44 11.57
CA ASP A 128 -7.57 4.42 11.85
C ASP A 128 -7.55 5.59 10.87
N GLY A 129 -8.74 5.94 10.37
CA GLY A 129 -8.92 7.05 9.45
C GLY A 129 -8.48 6.80 8.01
N THR A 130 -8.02 5.58 7.67
CA THR A 130 -7.57 5.26 6.29
C THR A 130 -8.63 4.57 5.43
N ARG A 131 -9.75 4.13 6.02
CA ARG A 131 -10.85 3.54 5.27
C ARG A 131 -11.60 4.59 4.46
N VAL A 132 -11.83 4.30 3.18
CA VAL A 132 -12.57 5.16 2.26
C VAL A 132 -13.57 4.31 1.48
N ASP A 133 -14.83 4.76 1.41
CA ASP A 133 -15.83 4.21 0.51
C ASP A 133 -15.64 4.85 -0.87
N LEU A 134 -14.92 4.14 -1.74
CA LEU A 134 -14.40 4.70 -2.99
C LEU A 134 -15.43 4.66 -4.12
N LEU A 135 -16.20 3.56 -4.25
CA LEU A 135 -17.10 3.28 -5.36
C LEU A 135 -18.38 2.59 -4.86
N ASN A 136 -19.47 2.81 -5.59
CA ASN A 136 -20.69 2.04 -5.42
C ASN A 136 -20.63 0.77 -6.27
N ASN A 137 -21.11 -0.35 -5.72
CA ASN A 137 -21.23 -1.61 -6.41
C ASN A 137 -22.71 -1.91 -6.67
N GLN A 138 -23.04 -2.49 -7.84
CA GLN A 138 -24.39 -2.86 -8.21
C GLN A 138 -24.41 -4.29 -8.74
N VAL A 139 -25.45 -5.04 -8.37
CA VAL A 139 -25.71 -6.36 -8.93
C VAL A 139 -26.47 -6.20 -10.26
N CYS A 140 -26.05 -6.93 -11.27
CA CYS A 140 -26.68 -6.96 -12.57
C CYS A 140 -27.23 -8.35 -12.85
N LEU A 141 -28.44 -8.42 -13.36
CA LEU A 141 -29.00 -9.64 -13.94
C LEU A 141 -28.58 -9.69 -15.42
N VAL A 142 -27.93 -10.78 -15.81
CA VAL A 142 -27.48 -10.97 -17.19
C VAL A 142 -28.09 -12.24 -17.78
N THR A 143 -28.40 -12.20 -19.06
CA THR A 143 -28.85 -13.36 -19.82
C THR A 143 -27.96 -13.55 -21.03
N TYR A 144 -27.86 -14.81 -21.49
CA TYR A 144 -27.16 -15.06 -22.74
C TYR A 144 -27.94 -14.43 -23.92
N LYS A 145 -27.23 -13.84 -24.86
CA LYS A 145 -27.82 -13.27 -26.08
C LYS A 145 -28.60 -14.37 -26.81
N ASN A 146 -29.89 -14.11 -27.11
CA ASN A 146 -30.81 -15.08 -27.72
C ASN A 146 -31.17 -16.28 -26.83
N SER A 147 -31.13 -16.15 -25.52
CA SER A 147 -31.47 -17.20 -24.56
C SER A 147 -32.98 -17.64 -24.66
N GLY A 148 -33.85 -16.81 -25.25
CA GLY A 148 -35.27 -17.02 -25.27
C GLY A 148 -35.92 -17.02 -23.87
N THR A 149 -35.23 -16.49 -22.86
CA THR A 149 -35.79 -16.38 -21.51
C THR A 149 -36.94 -15.38 -21.45
N ALA A 150 -37.94 -15.68 -20.63
CA ALA A 150 -39.04 -14.77 -20.34
C ALA A 150 -38.70 -13.80 -19.19
N VAL A 151 -37.50 -13.88 -18.63
CA VAL A 151 -37.03 -13.00 -17.57
C VAL A 151 -36.59 -11.67 -18.15
N THR A 152 -37.17 -10.58 -17.66
CA THR A 152 -36.89 -9.20 -18.09
C THR A 152 -36.28 -8.35 -16.98
N GLY A 153 -36.30 -8.83 -15.74
CA GLY A 153 -35.75 -8.12 -14.56
C GLY A 153 -35.87 -8.97 -13.30
N PHE A 154 -35.50 -8.39 -12.17
CA PHE A 154 -35.57 -9.08 -10.87
C PHE A 154 -37.00 -9.47 -10.50
N ALA A 155 -38.00 -8.65 -10.85
CA ALA A 155 -39.40 -8.89 -10.51
C ALA A 155 -39.97 -10.18 -11.11
N ASP A 156 -39.42 -10.72 -12.18
CA ASP A 156 -39.88 -11.90 -12.88
C ASP A 156 -38.81 -13.00 -12.95
N ILE A 157 -37.82 -12.95 -12.06
CA ILE A 157 -36.71 -13.89 -11.98
C ILE A 157 -37.18 -15.36 -11.82
N SER A 158 -38.33 -15.55 -11.17
CA SER A 158 -38.96 -16.89 -10.99
C SER A 158 -39.36 -17.58 -12.32
N LYS A 159 -39.42 -16.84 -13.43
CA LYS A 159 -39.64 -17.40 -14.78
C LYS A 159 -38.37 -18.05 -15.36
N ALA A 160 -37.21 -17.88 -14.70
CA ALA A 160 -35.98 -18.52 -15.14
C ALA A 160 -36.05 -20.03 -14.95
N LYS A 161 -35.73 -20.80 -15.99
CA LYS A 161 -35.62 -22.26 -15.91
C LYS A 161 -34.37 -22.66 -15.10
N ASN A 162 -33.30 -21.93 -15.25
CA ASN A 162 -32.03 -22.12 -14.55
C ASN A 162 -31.45 -20.77 -14.21
N MET A 163 -30.81 -20.68 -13.06
CA MET A 163 -30.09 -19.47 -12.60
C MET A 163 -28.77 -19.86 -11.97
N ALA A 164 -27.73 -19.14 -12.29
CA ALA A 164 -26.43 -19.26 -11.65
C ALA A 164 -26.25 -18.09 -10.68
N LEU A 165 -25.96 -18.40 -9.43
CA LEU A 165 -25.63 -17.44 -8.39
C LEU A 165 -24.22 -17.70 -7.89
N ALA A 166 -23.53 -16.64 -7.54
CA ALA A 166 -22.27 -16.75 -6.81
C ALA A 166 -22.51 -17.29 -5.39
N ASP A 167 -21.49 -17.91 -4.82
CA ASP A 167 -21.53 -18.39 -3.45
C ASP A 167 -21.81 -17.27 -2.44
N GLY A 168 -22.49 -17.60 -1.34
CA GLY A 168 -22.84 -16.62 -0.28
C GLY A 168 -21.64 -16.08 0.51
N THR A 169 -20.46 -16.66 0.34
CA THR A 169 -19.22 -16.18 0.97
C THR A 169 -18.55 -15.03 0.21
N VAL A 170 -18.97 -14.80 -1.06
CA VAL A 170 -18.43 -13.69 -1.86
C VAL A 170 -19.42 -12.53 -1.94
N PRO A 171 -18.95 -11.26 -2.03
CA PRO A 171 -19.81 -10.08 -1.99
C PRO A 171 -20.97 -10.11 -2.99
N VAL A 172 -20.71 -10.44 -4.25
CA VAL A 172 -21.76 -10.49 -5.27
C VAL A 172 -22.84 -11.52 -4.93
N GLY A 173 -22.48 -12.66 -4.34
CA GLY A 173 -23.44 -13.66 -3.88
C GLY A 173 -24.28 -13.20 -2.69
N GLN A 174 -23.69 -12.42 -1.77
CA GLN A 174 -24.38 -11.81 -0.64
C GLN A 174 -25.40 -10.78 -1.13
N TYR A 175 -24.97 -9.84 -1.97
CA TYR A 175 -25.84 -8.79 -2.51
C TYR A 175 -26.97 -9.35 -3.38
N THR A 176 -26.68 -10.35 -4.23
CA THR A 176 -27.71 -10.96 -5.06
C THR A 176 -28.81 -11.60 -4.21
N ARG A 177 -28.46 -12.28 -3.09
CA ARG A 177 -29.45 -12.89 -2.20
C ARG A 177 -30.27 -11.88 -1.40
N ALA A 178 -29.77 -10.66 -1.24
CA ALA A 178 -30.53 -9.59 -0.60
C ALA A 178 -31.54 -8.93 -1.55
N GLU A 179 -31.37 -9.09 -2.87
CA GLU A 179 -32.24 -8.49 -3.90
C GLU A 179 -33.33 -9.45 -4.41
N ILE A 180 -33.24 -10.74 -4.14
CA ILE A 180 -34.20 -11.79 -4.60
C ILE A 180 -34.96 -12.44 -3.44
#